data_9755b4db191d15761c64cdafad3198c0
#
_entry.id   9755b4db191d15761c64cdafad3198c0
#
_cell.length_a   1.000
_cell.length_b   1.000
_cell.length_c   1.000
_cell.angle_alpha   90.00
_cell.angle_beta   90.00
_cell.angle_gamma   90.00
#
_symmetry.space_group_name_H-M   'P 1'
#
loop_
_entity.id
_entity.type
_entity.pdbx_description
1 polymer ?
#
loop_
_entity_poly.entity_id
_entity_poly.type
_entity_poly.pdbx_seq_one_letter_code
_entity_poly.pdbx_strand_id
1 'polypeptide(L)'
;MRNIEPATPTRRRVLEGAGALAAGIVAPALVGQRAAKADYPDRPVKFVVANTPGGPSDIVARIVTAALDQSTGKTFIVENRGGAGGNIGMEYVARSNPDGYTILLATNAFSVNYGLYSQLPYDPYKDFVAVSELATTPNAFVVRAESPAKSIKDLVALARANPEKYNCATPPIGTTPQLLLELFKMRENLPKLADVVFKGGGDAVQALLTGSVELSVGSLGAALPHIKAGTFRCLAICGDSRWPELSAVPTMEEAGYNGFGIGTDMVLLAPAKTPPAEVKWLESATLKVLLTPEMKDKLFQAGFLVRPKGADAAWARVTEEITTFKQIIDQAGITKL
;
A
#
# COMPACT_ATOMS: atom_id res chain seq x y z
N MET A 1 61.56 -83.13 -8.96
CA MET A 1 62.23 -83.63 -7.72
C MET A 1 62.57 -82.54 -6.78
N ARG A 2 62.15 -82.66 -5.58
CA ARG A 2 62.44 -81.89 -4.37
C ARG A 2 62.05 -80.42 -4.29
N ASN A 3 61.03 -80.22 -3.49
CA ASN A 3 60.59 -79.01 -2.81
C ASN A 3 61.68 -78.37 -1.99
N ILE A 4 61.79 -77.05 -1.96
CA ILE A 4 62.32 -76.30 -0.88
C ILE A 4 61.46 -75.07 -0.66
N GLU A 5 60.77 -75.05 0.46
CA GLU A 5 60.10 -73.82 1.00
C GLU A 5 61.18 -72.85 1.56
N PRO A 6 61.00 -71.59 1.51
CA PRO A 6 61.79 -70.68 2.34
C PRO A 6 60.92 -70.15 3.52
N ALA A 7 61.57 -70.19 4.62
CA ALA A 7 61.15 -69.83 5.97
C ALA A 7 60.93 -68.35 6.16
N THR A 8 59.93 -68.10 6.94
CA THR A 8 59.62 -66.77 7.55
C THR A 8 60.64 -66.38 8.59
N PRO A 9 61.13 -65.15 8.61
CA PRO A 9 61.83 -64.60 9.78
C PRO A 9 60.91 -63.83 10.71
N THR A 10 61.03 -64.14 11.95
CA THR A 10 60.40 -63.66 13.18
C THR A 10 60.71 -62.17 13.47
N ARG A 11 59.69 -61.55 14.03
CA ARG A 11 59.81 -60.27 14.72
C ARG A 11 60.79 -60.34 15.87
N ARG A 12 61.89 -59.53 15.85
CA ARG A 12 62.44 -58.83 16.99
C ARG A 12 63.79 -58.17 16.62
N ARG A 13 63.93 -56.95 17.16
CA ARG A 13 65.13 -56.08 17.12
C ARG A 13 65.31 -55.31 15.81
N VAL A 14 65.00 -54.00 15.86
CA VAL A 14 65.97 -52.96 16.13
C VAL A 14 65.24 -51.72 16.64
N LEU A 15 65.41 -51.47 17.93
CA LEU A 15 65.30 -50.14 18.55
C LEU A 15 66.65 -49.50 18.39
N GLU A 16 66.66 -48.17 18.25
CA GLU A 16 67.78 -47.23 18.35
C GLU A 16 68.14 -46.54 17.04
N GLY A 17 67.65 -45.28 16.94
CA GLY A 17 68.04 -44.30 15.91
C GLY A 17 67.16 -43.04 16.03
N ALA A 18 67.55 -42.18 16.98
CA ALA A 18 66.91 -40.89 17.21
C ALA A 18 66.99 -40.00 15.96
N GLY A 19 65.87 -39.41 15.59
CA GLY A 19 65.74 -38.37 14.55
C GLY A 19 64.47 -37.61 14.72
N ALA A 20 64.49 -36.54 15.52
CA ALA A 20 63.35 -35.60 15.67
C ALA A 20 63.04 -34.89 14.34
N LEU A 21 61.98 -35.28 13.70
CA LEU A 21 61.32 -34.46 12.64
C LEU A 21 59.97 -34.01 13.20
N ALA A 22 59.96 -32.74 13.62
CA ALA A 22 58.75 -32.04 13.99
C ALA A 22 57.82 -31.91 12.72
N ALA A 23 56.86 -32.81 12.61
CA ALA A 23 55.75 -32.67 11.66
C ALA A 23 54.85 -31.56 12.18
N GLY A 24 55.05 -30.36 11.67
CA GLY A 24 54.09 -29.26 11.84
C GLY A 24 52.74 -29.67 11.27
N ILE A 25 51.78 -29.94 12.14
CA ILE A 25 50.37 -30.06 11.76
C ILE A 25 49.94 -28.66 11.36
N VAL A 26 49.96 -28.36 10.07
CA VAL A 26 49.24 -27.24 9.49
C VAL A 26 47.76 -27.61 9.58
N ALA A 27 47.11 -27.21 10.68
CA ALA A 27 45.67 -27.20 10.74
C ALA A 27 45.19 -26.26 9.62
N PRO A 28 44.31 -26.74 8.69
CA PRO A 28 43.67 -25.83 7.76
C PRO A 28 42.87 -24.84 8.61
N ALA A 29 43.30 -23.56 8.63
CA ALA A 29 42.52 -22.49 9.15
C ALA A 29 41.21 -22.55 8.36
N LEU A 30 40.14 -23.01 8.99
CA LEU A 30 38.76 -22.78 8.57
C LEU A 30 38.57 -21.26 8.58
N VAL A 31 39.06 -20.61 7.54
CA VAL A 31 38.62 -19.28 7.17
C VAL A 31 37.13 -19.49 6.88
N GLY A 32 36.33 -19.25 7.90
CA GLY A 32 34.88 -19.17 7.74
C GLY A 32 34.63 -18.19 6.60
N GLN A 33 34.34 -18.71 5.42
CA GLN A 33 33.75 -17.93 4.36
C GLN A 33 32.46 -17.38 4.97
N ARG A 34 32.54 -16.13 5.50
CA ARG A 34 31.38 -15.30 5.60
C ARG A 34 30.84 -15.29 4.18
N ALA A 35 29.81 -16.10 3.91
CA ALA A 35 29.04 -15.97 2.70
C ALA A 35 28.78 -14.47 2.57
N ALA A 36 29.33 -13.83 1.55
CA ALA A 36 29.06 -12.45 1.25
C ALA A 36 27.53 -12.39 1.17
N LYS A 37 26.91 -11.70 2.13
CA LYS A 37 25.47 -11.51 2.12
C LYS A 37 25.19 -10.84 0.79
N ALA A 38 24.50 -11.53 -0.13
CA ALA A 38 24.18 -10.98 -1.44
C ALA A 38 23.56 -9.61 -1.22
N ASP A 39 24.02 -8.61 -2.00
CA ASP A 39 23.54 -7.23 -1.83
C ASP A 39 22.04 -7.19 -2.05
N TYR A 40 21.30 -7.03 -0.96
CA TYR A 40 19.83 -6.88 -1.02
C TYR A 40 19.45 -5.61 -1.78
N PRO A 41 18.43 -5.69 -2.68
CA PRO A 41 17.79 -6.89 -3.20
C PRO A 41 18.62 -7.52 -4.34
N ASP A 42 18.69 -8.85 -4.41
CA ASP A 42 19.35 -9.64 -5.47
C ASP A 42 18.34 -10.26 -6.47
N ARG A 43 17.06 -10.08 -6.22
CA ARG A 43 15.93 -10.53 -7.05
C ARG A 43 14.79 -9.50 -7.00
N PRO A 44 13.76 -9.62 -7.86
CA PRO A 44 12.67 -8.66 -7.89
C PRO A 44 11.94 -8.53 -6.55
N VAL A 45 11.67 -7.29 -6.13
CA VAL A 45 10.83 -6.95 -4.97
C VAL A 45 9.40 -6.74 -5.44
N LYS A 46 8.45 -7.42 -4.81
CA LYS A 46 7.01 -7.29 -5.11
C LYS A 46 6.37 -6.20 -4.27
N PHE A 47 5.81 -5.20 -4.91
CA PHE A 47 4.86 -4.26 -4.35
C PHE A 47 3.45 -4.83 -4.50
N VAL A 48 2.92 -5.43 -3.46
CA VAL A 48 1.55 -5.91 -3.42
C VAL A 48 0.62 -4.73 -3.16
N VAL A 49 -0.28 -4.49 -4.09
CA VAL A 49 -1.33 -3.46 -4.00
C VAL A 49 -2.63 -4.15 -3.63
N ALA A 50 -3.17 -3.84 -2.45
CA ALA A 50 -4.39 -4.47 -1.92
C ALA A 50 -5.69 -3.96 -2.58
N ASN A 51 -5.60 -3.51 -3.84
CA ASN A 51 -6.70 -2.96 -4.64
C ASN A 51 -6.64 -3.45 -6.09
N THR A 52 -7.72 -3.20 -6.84
CA THR A 52 -7.76 -3.46 -8.28
C THR A 52 -6.87 -2.49 -9.05
N PRO A 53 -6.41 -2.85 -10.26
CA PRO A 53 -5.67 -1.95 -11.14
C PRO A 53 -6.43 -0.66 -11.43
N GLY A 54 -5.69 0.44 -11.67
CA GLY A 54 -6.26 1.78 -11.96
C GLY A 54 -6.76 2.53 -10.74
N GLY A 55 -6.74 1.94 -9.55
CA GLY A 55 -7.00 2.64 -8.29
C GLY A 55 -5.79 3.48 -7.83
N PRO A 56 -6.00 4.34 -6.80
CA PRO A 56 -4.97 5.29 -6.36
C PRO A 56 -3.65 4.63 -5.95
N SER A 57 -3.69 3.53 -5.22
CA SER A 57 -2.49 2.80 -4.80
C SER A 57 -1.77 2.13 -5.98
N ASP A 58 -2.50 1.65 -7.00
CA ASP A 58 -1.89 1.09 -8.21
C ASP A 58 -1.14 2.16 -9.01
N ILE A 59 -1.73 3.36 -9.15
CA ILE A 59 -1.10 4.49 -9.84
C ILE A 59 0.21 4.88 -9.13
N VAL A 60 0.17 5.07 -7.81
CA VAL A 60 1.36 5.44 -7.02
C VAL A 60 2.40 4.31 -7.05
N ALA A 61 1.98 3.05 -6.90
CA ALA A 61 2.89 1.90 -6.98
C ALA A 61 3.68 1.90 -8.28
N ARG A 62 3.02 2.06 -9.44
CA ARG A 62 3.69 2.05 -10.75
C ARG A 62 4.62 3.24 -10.94
N ILE A 63 4.24 4.42 -10.46
CA ILE A 63 5.10 5.61 -10.52
C ILE A 63 6.35 5.42 -9.66
N VAL A 64 6.18 4.93 -8.42
CA VAL A 64 7.28 4.77 -7.45
C VAL A 64 8.19 3.62 -7.85
N THR A 65 7.65 2.46 -8.26
CA THR A 65 8.48 1.32 -8.68
C THR A 65 9.32 1.62 -9.89
N ALA A 66 8.77 2.32 -10.90
CA ALA A 66 9.55 2.74 -12.08
C ALA A 66 10.73 3.67 -11.70
N ALA A 67 10.55 4.56 -10.72
CA ALA A 67 11.63 5.41 -10.24
C ALA A 67 12.64 4.65 -9.38
N LEU A 68 12.18 3.67 -8.61
CA LEU A 68 13.07 2.77 -7.85
C LEU A 68 13.92 1.93 -8.79
N ASP A 69 13.33 1.34 -9.86
CA ASP A 69 14.07 0.60 -10.89
C ASP A 69 15.20 1.46 -11.47
N GLN A 70 14.86 2.68 -11.89
CA GLN A 70 15.81 3.61 -12.48
C GLN A 70 16.91 4.05 -11.50
N SER A 71 16.55 4.34 -10.24
CA SER A 71 17.49 4.91 -9.27
C SER A 71 18.40 3.89 -8.61
N THR A 72 17.98 2.62 -8.54
CA THR A 72 18.69 1.55 -7.83
C THR A 72 19.31 0.51 -8.77
N GLY A 73 18.85 0.41 -10.01
CA GLY A 73 19.20 -0.68 -10.93
C GLY A 73 18.63 -2.05 -10.50
N LYS A 74 17.69 -2.05 -9.56
CA LYS A 74 17.02 -3.25 -9.05
C LYS A 74 15.62 -3.31 -9.64
N THR A 75 14.98 -4.49 -9.63
CA THR A 75 13.66 -4.69 -10.24
C THR A 75 12.57 -4.69 -9.18
N PHE A 76 11.52 -3.90 -9.41
CA PHE A 76 10.32 -3.85 -8.58
C PHE A 76 9.09 -4.19 -9.42
N ILE A 77 8.22 -5.05 -8.89
CA ILE A 77 7.04 -5.56 -9.62
C ILE A 77 5.78 -5.20 -8.86
N VAL A 78 4.81 -4.58 -9.52
CA VAL A 78 3.48 -4.31 -8.95
C VAL A 78 2.59 -5.53 -9.15
N GLU A 79 2.02 -6.05 -8.05
CA GLU A 79 1.08 -7.17 -8.04
C GLU A 79 -0.22 -6.74 -7.35
N ASN A 80 -1.32 -6.62 -8.12
CA ASN A 80 -2.62 -6.25 -7.56
C ASN A 80 -3.33 -7.48 -6.96
N ARG A 81 -3.73 -7.38 -5.67
CA ARG A 81 -4.49 -8.39 -4.93
C ARG A 81 -5.63 -7.74 -4.17
N GLY A 82 -6.66 -7.32 -4.92
CA GLY A 82 -7.87 -6.74 -4.34
C GLY A 82 -8.83 -7.78 -3.79
N GLY A 83 -9.83 -7.31 -3.05
CA GLY A 83 -10.94 -8.09 -2.51
C GLY A 83 -11.08 -7.97 -1.00
N ALA A 84 -12.32 -8.13 -0.47
CA ALA A 84 -12.66 -8.02 0.94
C ALA A 84 -12.11 -6.74 1.61
N GLY A 85 -12.34 -5.56 1.00
CA GLY A 85 -11.81 -4.30 1.53
C GLY A 85 -10.28 -4.20 1.52
N GLY A 86 -9.59 -5.00 0.71
CA GLY A 86 -8.12 -5.11 0.67
C GLY A 86 -7.55 -6.21 1.56
N ASN A 87 -8.37 -6.84 2.41
CA ASN A 87 -7.89 -7.83 3.38
C ASN A 87 -7.20 -9.03 2.71
N ILE A 88 -7.58 -9.42 1.48
CA ILE A 88 -6.90 -10.51 0.74
C ILE A 88 -5.44 -10.17 0.47
N GLY A 89 -5.15 -8.97 -0.01
CA GLY A 89 -3.78 -8.52 -0.27
C GLY A 89 -2.97 -8.33 1.02
N MET A 90 -3.61 -7.78 2.06
CA MET A 90 -2.99 -7.57 3.37
C MET A 90 -2.62 -8.89 4.03
N GLU A 91 -3.53 -9.87 4.07
CA GLU A 91 -3.28 -11.22 4.57
C GLU A 91 -2.15 -11.92 3.81
N TYR A 92 -2.15 -11.80 2.49
CA TYR A 92 -1.10 -12.40 1.67
C TYR A 92 0.29 -11.88 2.06
N VAL A 93 0.43 -10.57 2.30
CA VAL A 93 1.73 -10.00 2.72
C VAL A 93 2.05 -10.37 4.17
N ALA A 94 1.08 -10.33 5.08
CA ALA A 94 1.27 -10.74 6.49
C ALA A 94 1.84 -12.15 6.60
N ARG A 95 1.44 -13.06 5.70
CA ARG A 95 1.88 -14.46 5.67
C ARG A 95 3.06 -14.73 4.73
N SER A 96 3.56 -13.72 4.05
CA SER A 96 4.72 -13.87 3.16
C SER A 96 6.01 -14.05 3.97
N ASN A 97 7.05 -14.59 3.31
CA ASN A 97 8.36 -14.66 3.91
C ASN A 97 8.84 -13.26 4.32
N PRO A 98 9.31 -13.10 5.56
CA PRO A 98 9.77 -11.80 6.06
C PRO A 98 11.22 -11.53 5.62
N ASP A 99 11.46 -11.50 4.33
CA ASP A 99 12.78 -11.33 3.70
C ASP A 99 12.93 -10.02 2.91
N GLY A 100 11.89 -9.15 2.97
CA GLY A 100 11.85 -7.87 2.29
C GLY A 100 11.49 -7.94 0.80
N TYR A 101 11.24 -9.12 0.21
CA TYR A 101 10.91 -9.25 -1.22
C TYR A 101 9.41 -9.21 -1.52
N THR A 102 8.57 -9.20 -0.51
CA THR A 102 7.13 -9.02 -0.65
C THR A 102 6.68 -7.97 0.36
N ILE A 103 6.28 -6.81 -0.13
CA ILE A 103 5.89 -5.65 0.66
C ILE A 103 4.53 -5.16 0.23
N LEU A 104 3.80 -4.52 1.13
CA LEU A 104 2.43 -4.06 0.93
C LEU A 104 2.41 -2.56 0.70
N LEU A 105 1.80 -2.12 -0.38
CA LEU A 105 1.32 -0.74 -0.48
C LEU A 105 -0.14 -0.70 -0.04
N ALA A 106 -0.36 -0.22 1.17
CA ALA A 106 -1.67 -0.07 1.79
C ALA A 106 -2.19 1.37 1.65
N THR A 107 -3.52 1.49 1.70
CA THR A 107 -4.22 2.76 1.95
C THR A 107 -4.74 2.79 3.39
N ASN A 108 -5.39 3.88 3.80
CA ASN A 108 -6.10 3.95 5.09
C ASN A 108 -7.11 2.80 5.30
N ALA A 109 -7.49 2.04 4.26
CA ALA A 109 -8.29 0.83 4.43
C ALA A 109 -7.64 -0.16 5.41
N PHE A 110 -6.29 -0.19 5.50
CA PHE A 110 -5.56 -0.97 6.49
C PHE A 110 -5.94 -0.56 7.92
N SER A 111 -6.03 0.72 8.18
CA SER A 111 -6.37 1.29 9.49
C SER A 111 -7.87 1.21 9.77
N VAL A 112 -8.72 1.47 8.77
CA VAL A 112 -10.19 1.42 8.88
C VAL A 112 -10.68 -0.01 9.17
N ASN A 113 -10.11 -1.00 8.47
CA ASN A 113 -10.55 -2.40 8.59
C ASN A 113 -10.40 -2.95 10.01
N TYR A 114 -9.45 -2.46 10.78
CA TYR A 114 -9.30 -2.86 12.19
C TYR A 114 -10.51 -2.53 13.05
N GLY A 115 -11.18 -1.42 12.80
CA GLY A 115 -12.42 -1.06 13.50
C GLY A 115 -13.68 -1.66 12.88
N LEU A 116 -13.65 -1.88 11.56
CA LEU A 116 -14.81 -2.24 10.76
C LEU A 116 -15.08 -3.75 10.73
N TYR A 117 -14.05 -4.60 10.69
CA TYR A 117 -14.22 -6.05 10.65
C TYR A 117 -14.21 -6.63 12.07
N SER A 118 -15.16 -7.51 12.35
CA SER A 118 -15.20 -8.25 13.63
C SER A 118 -14.03 -9.23 13.77
N GLN A 119 -13.55 -9.76 12.64
CA GLN A 119 -12.37 -10.63 12.57
C GLN A 119 -11.52 -10.28 11.36
N LEU A 120 -10.24 -10.01 11.59
CA LEU A 120 -9.26 -9.84 10.52
C LEU A 120 -8.39 -11.11 10.41
N PRO A 121 -7.99 -11.51 9.19
CA PRO A 121 -7.08 -12.65 9.01
C PRO A 121 -5.61 -12.32 9.33
N TYR A 122 -5.32 -11.12 9.84
CA TYR A 122 -4.02 -10.62 10.27
C TYR A 122 -4.19 -9.67 11.48
N ASP A 123 -3.11 -9.46 12.20
CA ASP A 123 -3.03 -8.46 13.28
C ASP A 123 -2.18 -7.29 12.79
N PRO A 124 -2.77 -6.09 12.56
CA PRO A 124 -2.02 -4.95 12.03
C PRO A 124 -0.84 -4.53 12.90
N TYR A 125 -0.90 -4.75 14.21
CA TYR A 125 0.18 -4.38 15.13
C TYR A 125 1.30 -5.42 15.24
N LYS A 126 1.00 -6.71 14.95
CA LYS A 126 1.96 -7.82 15.15
C LYS A 126 2.55 -8.34 13.84
N ASP A 127 1.81 -8.23 12.74
CA ASP A 127 2.17 -8.86 11.48
C ASP A 127 2.87 -7.92 10.50
N PHE A 128 2.95 -6.61 10.82
CA PHE A 128 3.53 -5.59 9.95
C PHE A 128 4.49 -4.66 10.66
N VAL A 129 5.42 -4.11 9.88
CA VAL A 129 6.23 -2.94 10.20
C VAL A 129 6.12 -1.94 9.05
N ALA A 130 6.17 -0.64 9.36
CA ALA A 130 6.21 0.38 8.31
C ALA A 130 7.59 0.47 7.67
N VAL A 131 7.60 0.81 6.39
CA VAL A 131 8.79 1.16 5.62
C VAL A 131 8.82 2.67 5.38
N SER A 132 7.74 3.23 4.84
CA SER A 132 7.62 4.67 4.59
C SER A 132 6.19 5.07 4.26
N GLU A 133 5.83 6.33 4.51
CA GLU A 133 4.66 6.96 3.90
C GLU A 133 5.07 7.49 2.52
N LEU A 134 4.25 7.27 1.50
CA LEU A 134 4.59 7.60 0.12
C LEU A 134 3.90 8.87 -0.37
N ALA A 135 2.58 8.87 -0.31
CA ALA A 135 1.76 9.90 -0.91
C ALA A 135 0.38 9.96 -0.27
N THR A 136 -0.31 11.05 -0.52
CA THR A 136 -1.73 11.23 -0.20
C THR A 136 -2.45 11.81 -1.40
N THR A 137 -3.75 11.57 -1.49
CA THR A 137 -4.65 12.23 -2.44
C THR A 137 -5.93 12.61 -1.72
N PRO A 138 -6.49 13.81 -1.93
CA PRO A 138 -7.81 14.10 -1.39
C PRO A 138 -8.86 13.20 -2.05
N ASN A 139 -9.95 12.93 -1.35
CA ASN A 139 -11.13 12.35 -1.95
C ASN A 139 -11.97 13.46 -2.61
N ALA A 140 -12.89 13.10 -3.49
CA ALA A 140 -13.70 14.04 -4.22
C ALA A 140 -15.10 13.48 -4.51
N PHE A 141 -16.07 14.37 -4.54
CA PHE A 141 -17.43 14.11 -5.07
C PHE A 141 -17.45 14.47 -6.55
N VAL A 142 -17.69 13.48 -7.40
CA VAL A 142 -17.54 13.63 -8.85
C VAL A 142 -18.80 13.14 -9.57
N VAL A 143 -19.22 13.87 -10.56
CA VAL A 143 -20.34 13.52 -11.47
C VAL A 143 -19.86 13.55 -12.91
N ARG A 144 -20.62 12.96 -13.85
CA ARG A 144 -20.36 13.19 -15.28
C ARG A 144 -20.55 14.66 -15.65
N ALA A 145 -19.85 15.13 -16.68
CA ALA A 145 -19.87 16.54 -17.09
C ALA A 145 -21.28 17.05 -17.49
N GLU A 146 -22.09 16.17 -18.10
CA GLU A 146 -23.47 16.45 -18.49
C GLU A 146 -24.47 16.44 -17.33
N SER A 147 -24.06 16.04 -16.13
CA SER A 147 -24.93 16.07 -14.94
C SER A 147 -25.47 17.46 -14.69
N PRO A 148 -26.77 17.61 -14.34
CA PRO A 148 -27.34 18.88 -13.95
C PRO A 148 -26.78 19.43 -12.64
N ALA A 149 -26.17 18.57 -11.79
CA ALA A 149 -25.52 19.01 -10.57
C ALA A 149 -24.23 19.80 -10.89
N LYS A 150 -24.15 21.04 -10.41
CA LYS A 150 -22.98 21.92 -10.54
C LYS A 150 -22.31 22.18 -9.18
N SER A 151 -22.97 21.79 -8.10
CA SER A 151 -22.51 21.94 -6.72
C SER A 151 -22.99 20.78 -5.85
N ILE A 152 -22.46 20.66 -4.64
CA ILE A 152 -22.98 19.71 -3.64
C ILE A 152 -24.44 20.02 -3.30
N LYS A 153 -24.81 21.30 -3.23
CA LYS A 153 -26.19 21.71 -2.97
C LYS A 153 -27.16 21.23 -4.07
N ASP A 154 -26.76 21.35 -5.34
CA ASP A 154 -27.58 20.84 -6.47
C ASP A 154 -27.67 19.30 -6.40
N LEU A 155 -26.60 18.62 -6.08
CA LEU A 155 -26.58 17.15 -5.90
C LEU A 155 -27.60 16.73 -4.84
N VAL A 156 -27.61 17.39 -3.67
CA VAL A 156 -28.56 17.10 -2.59
C VAL A 156 -30.00 17.31 -3.05
N ALA A 157 -30.29 18.45 -3.72
CA ALA A 157 -31.62 18.75 -4.24
C ALA A 157 -32.12 17.71 -5.25
N LEU A 158 -31.25 17.28 -6.16
CA LEU A 158 -31.54 16.28 -7.17
C LEU A 158 -31.77 14.88 -6.58
N ALA A 159 -30.92 14.48 -5.62
CA ALA A 159 -31.05 13.21 -4.94
C ALA A 159 -32.35 13.13 -4.10
N ARG A 160 -32.74 14.24 -3.47
CA ARG A 160 -34.03 14.32 -2.74
C ARG A 160 -35.24 14.26 -3.68
N ALA A 161 -35.18 14.95 -4.83
CA ALA A 161 -36.25 14.96 -5.80
C ALA A 161 -36.42 13.62 -6.53
N ASN A 162 -35.34 12.86 -6.72
CA ASN A 162 -35.33 11.62 -7.49
C ASN A 162 -34.55 10.51 -6.75
N PRO A 163 -35.00 10.10 -5.57
CA PRO A 163 -34.19 9.22 -4.70
C PRO A 163 -33.90 7.82 -5.29
N GLU A 164 -34.76 7.33 -6.19
CA GLU A 164 -34.57 6.03 -6.84
C GLU A 164 -33.62 6.10 -8.06
N LYS A 165 -33.32 7.31 -8.53
CA LYS A 165 -32.42 7.51 -9.67
C LYS A 165 -30.97 7.68 -9.25
N TYR A 166 -30.76 8.42 -8.13
CA TYR A 166 -29.42 8.75 -7.72
C TYR A 166 -28.78 7.60 -6.94
N ASN A 167 -27.67 7.13 -7.46
CA ASN A 167 -26.80 6.14 -6.82
C ASN A 167 -25.34 6.61 -6.92
N CYS A 168 -24.50 6.13 -6.02
CA CYS A 168 -23.13 6.53 -5.90
C CYS A 168 -22.20 5.33 -6.01
N ALA A 169 -21.20 5.41 -6.89
CA ALA A 169 -20.11 4.44 -6.91
C ALA A 169 -19.10 4.79 -5.83
N THR A 170 -18.75 3.81 -5.01
CA THR A 170 -17.64 3.88 -4.07
C THR A 170 -16.66 2.73 -4.26
N PRO A 171 -15.39 2.92 -3.88
CA PRO A 171 -14.45 1.81 -3.67
C PRO A 171 -14.95 0.88 -2.55
N PRO A 172 -14.23 -0.20 -2.23
CA PRO A 172 -14.70 -1.17 -1.25
C PRO A 172 -15.10 -0.57 0.09
N ILE A 173 -16.03 -1.22 0.77
CA ILE A 173 -16.38 -0.92 2.17
C ILE A 173 -15.10 -0.94 3.01
N GLY A 174 -14.96 0.02 3.93
CA GLY A 174 -13.76 0.20 4.73
C GLY A 174 -12.72 1.13 4.10
N THR A 175 -13.05 1.76 2.98
CA THR A 175 -12.22 2.84 2.42
C THR A 175 -12.73 4.22 2.87
N THR A 176 -11.83 5.21 2.90
CA THR A 176 -12.22 6.58 3.29
C THR A 176 -13.28 7.19 2.38
N PRO A 177 -13.31 6.99 1.04
CA PRO A 177 -14.41 7.48 0.21
C PRO A 177 -15.78 6.90 0.60
N GLN A 178 -15.82 5.61 0.92
CA GLN A 178 -17.07 4.96 1.32
C GLN A 178 -17.57 5.52 2.66
N LEU A 179 -16.69 5.71 3.64
CA LEU A 179 -17.03 6.36 4.91
C LEU A 179 -17.54 7.80 4.71
N LEU A 180 -16.93 8.56 3.80
CA LEU A 180 -17.35 9.92 3.45
C LEU A 180 -18.75 9.94 2.83
N LEU A 181 -19.08 8.95 1.98
CA LEU A 181 -20.44 8.83 1.44
C LEU A 181 -21.45 8.56 2.55
N GLU A 182 -21.18 7.62 3.46
CA GLU A 182 -22.08 7.31 4.56
C GLU A 182 -22.27 8.53 5.49
N LEU A 183 -21.20 9.23 5.81
CA LEU A 183 -21.28 10.47 6.58
C LEU A 183 -22.12 11.55 5.85
N PHE A 184 -21.97 11.68 4.53
CA PHE A 184 -22.75 12.59 3.70
C PHE A 184 -24.24 12.22 3.69
N LYS A 185 -24.59 10.93 3.50
CA LYS A 185 -25.95 10.42 3.55
C LYS A 185 -26.63 10.71 4.88
N MET A 186 -25.92 10.49 5.98
CA MET A 186 -26.41 10.78 7.33
C MET A 186 -26.69 12.28 7.51
N ARG A 187 -25.73 13.13 7.13
CA ARG A 187 -25.83 14.58 7.34
C ARG A 187 -26.97 15.21 6.52
N GLU A 188 -27.16 14.73 5.31
CA GLU A 188 -28.20 15.23 4.40
C GLU A 188 -29.52 14.48 4.50
N ASN A 189 -29.63 13.49 5.39
CA ASN A 189 -30.81 12.62 5.50
C ASN A 189 -31.23 12.05 4.13
N LEU A 190 -30.28 11.38 3.45
CA LEU A 190 -30.45 10.75 2.15
C LEU A 190 -30.38 9.22 2.23
N PRO A 191 -31.29 8.55 2.97
CA PRO A 191 -31.21 7.11 3.22
C PRO A 191 -31.41 6.27 1.93
N LYS A 192 -32.01 6.85 0.91
CA LYS A 192 -32.26 6.19 -0.39
C LYS A 192 -31.14 6.40 -1.42
N LEU A 193 -30.15 7.25 -1.14
CA LEU A 193 -28.95 7.34 -1.97
C LEU A 193 -28.16 6.03 -1.84
N ALA A 194 -28.32 5.18 -2.85
CA ALA A 194 -27.70 3.86 -2.83
C ALA A 194 -26.17 3.97 -2.96
N ASP A 195 -25.46 3.25 -2.11
CA ASP A 195 -24.02 3.01 -2.25
C ASP A 195 -23.81 1.75 -3.09
N VAL A 196 -23.30 1.92 -4.31
CA VAL A 196 -22.90 0.83 -5.21
C VAL A 196 -21.42 0.59 -5.03
N VAL A 197 -21.08 -0.42 -4.23
CA VAL A 197 -19.71 -0.74 -3.84
C VAL A 197 -19.02 -1.54 -4.95
N PHE A 198 -17.87 -1.05 -5.41
CA PHE A 198 -17.02 -1.68 -6.41
C PHE A 198 -15.78 -2.33 -5.79
N LYS A 199 -15.11 -3.20 -6.55
CA LYS A 199 -13.91 -3.90 -6.09
C LYS A 199 -12.69 -2.99 -5.94
N GLY A 200 -12.73 -1.79 -6.51
CA GLY A 200 -11.65 -0.81 -6.44
C GLY A 200 -12.03 0.54 -7.04
N GLY A 201 -11.19 1.55 -6.81
CA GLY A 201 -11.44 2.91 -7.31
C GLY A 201 -11.48 3.01 -8.84
N GLY A 202 -10.70 2.19 -9.55
CA GLY A 202 -10.74 2.13 -11.01
C GLY A 202 -12.11 1.65 -11.54
N ASP A 203 -12.69 0.62 -10.92
CA ASP A 203 -14.01 0.10 -11.30
C ASP A 203 -15.12 1.12 -11.03
N ALA A 204 -15.03 1.84 -9.90
CA ALA A 204 -15.96 2.92 -9.57
C ALA A 204 -15.91 4.08 -10.59
N VAL A 205 -14.70 4.45 -11.04
CA VAL A 205 -14.51 5.43 -12.11
C VAL A 205 -15.14 4.96 -13.42
N GLN A 206 -14.96 3.70 -13.80
CA GLN A 206 -15.56 3.12 -15.00
C GLN A 206 -17.09 3.12 -14.94
N ALA A 207 -17.67 2.80 -13.78
CA ALA A 207 -19.12 2.84 -13.59
C ALA A 207 -19.70 4.26 -13.78
N LEU A 208 -18.99 5.29 -13.31
CA LEU A 208 -19.38 6.68 -13.55
C LEU A 208 -19.23 7.06 -15.04
N LEU A 209 -18.15 6.66 -15.71
CA LEU A 209 -17.93 6.91 -17.14
C LEU A 209 -19.03 6.33 -18.02
N THR A 210 -19.43 5.10 -17.73
CA THR A 210 -20.47 4.41 -18.50
C THR A 210 -21.89 4.89 -18.18
N GLY A 211 -22.06 5.72 -17.15
CA GLY A 211 -23.38 6.17 -16.69
C GLY A 211 -24.17 5.12 -15.93
N SER A 212 -23.51 4.08 -15.43
CA SER A 212 -24.14 3.08 -14.56
C SER A 212 -24.49 3.65 -13.19
N VAL A 213 -23.87 4.76 -12.81
CA VAL A 213 -24.12 5.54 -11.59
C VAL A 213 -24.12 7.04 -11.92
N GLU A 214 -24.78 7.85 -11.08
CA GLU A 214 -24.87 9.30 -11.26
C GLU A 214 -23.74 10.07 -10.57
N LEU A 215 -23.18 9.48 -9.51
CA LEU A 215 -22.19 10.09 -8.63
C LEU A 215 -21.08 9.07 -8.35
N SER A 216 -19.89 9.55 -8.09
CA SER A 216 -18.82 8.76 -7.44
C SER A 216 -18.18 9.58 -6.33
N VAL A 217 -17.92 8.91 -5.20
CA VAL A 217 -17.02 9.41 -4.16
C VAL A 217 -15.77 8.53 -4.19
N GLY A 218 -14.63 9.15 -4.50
CA GLY A 218 -13.38 8.43 -4.71
C GLY A 218 -12.17 9.33 -4.58
N SER A 219 -10.97 8.76 -4.75
CA SER A 219 -9.74 9.56 -4.75
C SER A 219 -9.67 10.49 -5.94
N LEU A 220 -9.22 11.73 -5.71
CA LEU A 220 -9.00 12.70 -6.79
C LEU A 220 -8.03 12.15 -7.84
N GLY A 221 -6.96 11.45 -7.42
CA GLY A 221 -5.97 10.89 -8.34
C GLY A 221 -6.57 9.93 -9.38
N ALA A 222 -7.56 9.13 -9.02
CA ALA A 222 -8.25 8.27 -9.98
C ALA A 222 -9.19 9.05 -10.92
N ALA A 223 -9.80 10.14 -10.45
CA ALA A 223 -10.76 10.94 -11.21
C ALA A 223 -10.10 12.07 -12.04
N LEU A 224 -8.92 12.54 -11.66
CA LEU A 224 -8.27 13.73 -12.21
C LEU A 224 -8.06 13.69 -13.74
N PRO A 225 -7.62 12.59 -14.35
CA PRO A 225 -7.52 12.51 -15.81
C PRO A 225 -8.85 12.79 -16.52
N HIS A 226 -9.95 12.30 -15.98
CA HIS A 226 -11.29 12.48 -16.52
C HIS A 226 -11.84 13.89 -16.28
N ILE A 227 -11.47 14.52 -15.16
CA ILE A 227 -11.80 15.91 -14.87
C ILE A 227 -11.03 16.82 -15.85
N LYS A 228 -9.73 16.59 -16.05
CA LYS A 228 -8.92 17.32 -17.02
C LYS A 228 -9.40 17.15 -18.47
N ALA A 229 -9.89 15.96 -18.82
CA ALA A 229 -10.48 15.68 -20.14
C ALA A 229 -11.89 16.26 -20.31
N GLY A 230 -12.50 16.85 -19.26
CA GLY A 230 -13.84 17.41 -19.30
C GLY A 230 -14.96 16.38 -19.34
N THR A 231 -14.69 15.10 -19.09
CA THR A 231 -15.71 14.04 -19.00
C THR A 231 -16.37 13.96 -17.63
N PHE A 232 -15.63 14.40 -16.59
CA PHE A 232 -16.15 14.52 -15.21
C PHE A 232 -16.17 15.97 -14.75
N ARG A 233 -17.10 16.25 -13.82
CA ARG A 233 -17.13 17.46 -13.01
C ARG A 233 -16.89 17.11 -11.56
N CYS A 234 -15.88 17.73 -10.94
CA CYS A 234 -15.67 17.70 -9.51
C CYS A 234 -16.59 18.71 -8.84
N LEU A 235 -17.41 18.28 -7.89
CA LEU A 235 -18.34 19.15 -7.16
C LEU A 235 -17.70 19.70 -5.89
N ALA A 236 -16.90 18.91 -5.21
CA ALA A 236 -16.14 19.31 -4.03
C ALA A 236 -14.99 18.34 -3.75
N ILE A 237 -13.97 18.85 -3.05
CA ILE A 237 -12.78 18.14 -2.63
C ILE A 237 -12.83 17.87 -1.13
N CYS A 238 -12.59 16.62 -0.71
CA CYS A 238 -12.45 16.23 0.68
C CYS A 238 -10.99 16.38 1.10
N GLY A 239 -10.61 17.58 1.47
CA GLY A 239 -9.26 17.95 1.88
C GLY A 239 -9.28 19.30 2.59
N ASP A 240 -8.17 19.63 3.26
CA ASP A 240 -8.00 20.86 4.04
C ASP A 240 -7.86 22.11 3.15
N SER A 241 -7.64 21.92 1.85
CA SER A 241 -7.49 22.99 0.87
C SER A 241 -7.96 22.54 -0.51
N ARG A 242 -8.25 23.51 -1.36
CA ARG A 242 -8.54 23.26 -2.78
C ARG A 242 -7.33 22.66 -3.48
N TRP A 243 -7.59 21.80 -4.46
CA TRP A 243 -6.52 21.32 -5.33
C TRP A 243 -6.04 22.45 -6.25
N PRO A 244 -4.72 22.72 -6.35
CA PRO A 244 -4.22 23.89 -7.09
C PRO A 244 -4.70 23.99 -8.55
N GLU A 245 -4.72 22.86 -9.27
CA GLU A 245 -5.19 22.81 -10.67
C GLU A 245 -6.72 22.85 -10.80
N LEU A 246 -7.46 22.74 -9.69
CA LEU A 246 -8.93 22.81 -9.62
C LEU A 246 -9.35 23.93 -8.65
N SER A 247 -8.70 25.08 -8.72
CA SER A 247 -8.88 26.21 -7.78
C SER A 247 -10.31 26.75 -7.72
N ALA A 248 -11.11 26.51 -8.77
CA ALA A 248 -12.53 26.85 -8.80
C ALA A 248 -13.43 25.87 -8.04
N VAL A 249 -12.92 24.65 -7.73
CA VAL A 249 -13.68 23.61 -7.02
C VAL A 249 -13.51 23.83 -5.52
N PRO A 250 -14.60 24.00 -4.75
CA PRO A 250 -14.52 24.21 -3.31
C PRO A 250 -14.11 22.93 -2.58
N THR A 251 -13.62 23.08 -1.35
CA THR A 251 -13.57 21.97 -0.41
C THR A 251 -14.97 21.67 0.13
N MET A 252 -15.15 20.48 0.70
CA MET A 252 -16.41 20.15 1.38
C MET A 252 -16.67 21.09 2.57
N GLU A 253 -15.63 21.54 3.26
CA GLU A 253 -15.75 22.51 4.34
C GLU A 253 -16.25 23.88 3.83
N GLU A 254 -15.69 24.38 2.72
CA GLU A 254 -16.19 25.60 2.04
C GLU A 254 -17.62 25.45 1.53
N ALA A 255 -18.05 24.22 1.22
CA ALA A 255 -19.43 23.90 0.85
C ALA A 255 -20.35 23.74 2.08
N GLY A 256 -19.84 23.91 3.31
CA GLY A 256 -20.61 23.84 4.56
C GLY A 256 -20.57 22.47 5.28
N TYR A 257 -19.67 21.56 4.87
CA TYR A 257 -19.54 20.21 5.41
C TYR A 257 -18.23 20.03 6.18
N ASN A 258 -18.23 20.36 7.48
CA ASN A 258 -17.07 20.15 8.35
C ASN A 258 -16.84 18.65 8.60
N GLY A 259 -15.57 18.25 8.78
CA GLY A 259 -15.18 16.88 9.06
C GLY A 259 -15.03 15.98 7.83
N PHE A 260 -15.03 16.57 6.63
CA PHE A 260 -14.82 15.86 5.36
C PHE A 260 -13.38 15.96 4.84
N GLY A 261 -12.46 16.53 5.61
CA GLY A 261 -11.04 16.66 5.25
C GLY A 261 -10.25 15.34 5.29
N ILE A 262 -10.84 14.24 4.86
CA ILE A 262 -10.23 12.91 4.91
C ILE A 262 -9.76 12.50 3.52
N GLY A 263 -8.45 12.39 3.34
CA GLY A 263 -7.82 11.92 2.12
C GLY A 263 -7.65 10.39 2.07
N THR A 264 -7.06 9.93 0.98
CA THR A 264 -6.54 8.57 0.85
C THR A 264 -5.03 8.60 0.95
N ASP A 265 -4.51 8.09 2.05
CA ASP A 265 -3.07 8.03 2.34
C ASP A 265 -2.50 6.67 1.93
N MET A 266 -1.23 6.64 1.59
CA MET A 266 -0.54 5.45 1.10
C MET A 266 0.74 5.22 1.88
N VAL A 267 0.81 4.04 2.50
CA VAL A 267 1.92 3.60 3.31
C VAL A 267 2.49 2.29 2.78
N LEU A 268 3.81 2.20 2.77
CA LEU A 268 4.53 0.98 2.44
C LEU A 268 4.83 0.22 3.73
N LEU A 269 4.38 -1.03 3.80
CA LEU A 269 4.52 -1.92 4.94
C LEU A 269 5.27 -3.19 4.52
N ALA A 270 5.97 -3.81 5.46
CA ALA A 270 6.60 -5.11 5.30
C ALA A 270 6.12 -6.08 6.38
N PRO A 271 6.26 -7.41 6.21
CA PRO A 271 6.01 -8.36 7.28
C PRO A 271 6.84 -8.03 8.52
N ALA A 272 6.27 -8.16 9.72
CA ALA A 272 6.85 -7.69 10.99
C ALA A 272 8.26 -8.24 11.29
N LYS A 273 8.58 -9.47 10.81
CA LYS A 273 9.86 -10.12 11.03
C LYS A 273 10.89 -9.83 9.92
N THR A 274 10.60 -8.90 9.01
CA THR A 274 11.56 -8.47 7.99
C THR A 274 12.80 -7.89 8.69
N PRO A 275 14.03 -8.34 8.31
CA PRO A 275 15.23 -7.86 8.98
C PRO A 275 15.35 -6.32 8.89
N PRO A 276 15.80 -5.66 9.95
CA PRO A 276 15.89 -4.19 9.98
C PRO A 276 16.76 -3.59 8.87
N ALA A 277 17.76 -4.32 8.40
CA ALA A 277 18.64 -3.86 7.31
C ALA A 277 17.88 -3.74 5.99
N GLU A 278 17.00 -4.70 5.67
CA GLU A 278 16.17 -4.72 4.47
C GLU A 278 15.08 -3.64 4.54
N VAL A 279 14.44 -3.46 5.71
CA VAL A 279 13.49 -2.35 5.95
C VAL A 279 14.18 -1.00 5.74
N LYS A 280 15.39 -0.82 6.31
CA LYS A 280 16.15 0.41 6.17
C LYS A 280 16.61 0.70 4.75
N TRP A 281 16.98 -0.35 4.01
CA TRP A 281 17.33 -0.23 2.60
C TRP A 281 16.11 0.25 1.78
N LEU A 282 14.95 -0.41 1.96
CA LEU A 282 13.70 -0.04 1.30
C LEU A 282 13.27 1.39 1.64
N GLU A 283 13.31 1.75 2.92
CA GLU A 283 13.03 3.12 3.38
C GLU A 283 13.92 4.13 2.68
N SER A 284 15.24 3.90 2.72
CA SER A 284 16.23 4.83 2.17
C SER A 284 16.07 4.99 0.65
N ALA A 285 15.89 3.88 -0.08
CA ALA A 285 15.66 3.91 -1.52
C ALA A 285 14.37 4.65 -1.86
N THR A 286 13.28 4.38 -1.13
CA THR A 286 11.98 5.01 -1.35
C THR A 286 12.04 6.50 -1.06
N LEU A 287 12.57 6.92 0.09
CA LEU A 287 12.69 8.34 0.44
C LEU A 287 13.56 9.10 -0.56
N LYS A 288 14.65 8.49 -1.04
CA LYS A 288 15.53 9.10 -2.05
C LYS A 288 14.76 9.46 -3.32
N VAL A 289 13.92 8.58 -3.85
CA VAL A 289 13.14 8.87 -5.06
C VAL A 289 12.00 9.85 -4.80
N LEU A 290 11.31 9.73 -3.66
CA LEU A 290 10.19 10.62 -3.30
C LEU A 290 10.60 12.09 -3.11
N LEU A 291 11.83 12.33 -2.67
CA LEU A 291 12.33 13.69 -2.42
C LEU A 291 12.74 14.43 -3.69
N THR A 292 12.85 13.74 -4.84
CA THR A 292 13.24 14.37 -6.10
C THR A 292 12.15 15.34 -6.61
N PRO A 293 12.51 16.47 -7.22
CA PRO A 293 11.53 17.36 -7.85
C PRO A 293 10.69 16.67 -8.91
N GLU A 294 11.32 15.82 -9.74
CA GLU A 294 10.64 15.05 -10.78
C GLU A 294 9.53 14.16 -10.22
N MET A 295 9.78 13.46 -9.11
CA MET A 295 8.79 12.62 -8.47
C MET A 295 7.63 13.42 -7.89
N LYS A 296 7.93 14.58 -7.27
CA LYS A 296 6.91 15.49 -6.74
C LYS A 296 5.99 15.96 -7.85
N ASP A 297 6.56 16.41 -8.97
CA ASP A 297 5.78 16.86 -10.13
C ASP A 297 4.97 15.72 -10.73
N LYS A 298 5.57 14.54 -10.92
CA LYS A 298 4.90 13.39 -11.52
C LYS A 298 3.71 12.91 -10.69
N LEU A 299 3.86 12.82 -9.37
CA LEU A 299 2.77 12.47 -8.46
C LEU A 299 1.73 13.58 -8.41
N PHE A 300 2.12 14.85 -8.38
CA PHE A 300 1.19 15.98 -8.40
C PHE A 300 0.33 15.99 -9.66
N GLN A 301 0.92 15.80 -10.84
CA GLN A 301 0.18 15.71 -12.10
C GLN A 301 -0.79 14.53 -12.15
N ALA A 302 -0.51 13.47 -11.39
CA ALA A 302 -1.39 12.32 -11.23
C ALA A 302 -2.44 12.49 -10.10
N GLY A 303 -2.48 13.66 -9.43
CA GLY A 303 -3.45 13.96 -8.37
C GLY A 303 -3.02 13.51 -6.97
N PHE A 304 -1.70 13.40 -6.73
CA PHE A 304 -1.14 12.98 -5.45
C PHE A 304 -0.14 14.00 -4.91
N LEU A 305 -0.10 14.13 -3.60
CA LEU A 305 0.93 14.88 -2.89
C LEU A 305 1.92 13.91 -2.26
N VAL A 306 3.20 14.13 -2.48
CA VAL A 306 4.26 13.32 -1.86
C VAL A 306 4.25 13.51 -0.35
N ARG A 307 4.34 12.41 0.40
CA ARG A 307 4.47 12.36 1.86
C ARG A 307 5.71 11.55 2.26
N PRO A 308 6.94 12.08 2.11
CA PRO A 308 8.17 11.33 2.30
C PRO A 308 8.50 11.20 3.79
N LYS A 309 7.79 10.34 4.51
CA LYS A 309 8.02 10.03 5.92
C LYS A 309 8.68 8.67 6.06
N GLY A 310 9.69 8.57 6.91
CA GLY A 310 10.35 7.31 7.22
C GLY A 310 9.50 6.38 8.08
N ALA A 311 10.03 5.19 8.36
CA ALA A 311 9.35 4.07 8.99
C ALA A 311 8.66 4.45 10.32
N ASP A 312 9.36 5.10 11.24
CA ASP A 312 8.81 5.46 12.56
C ASP A 312 7.63 6.41 12.45
N ALA A 313 7.76 7.46 11.62
CA ALA A 313 6.70 8.44 11.43
C ALA A 313 5.50 7.86 10.68
N ALA A 314 5.75 6.97 9.71
CA ALA A 314 4.71 6.24 8.99
C ALA A 314 3.94 5.29 9.94
N TRP A 315 4.66 4.59 10.83
CA TRP A 315 4.03 3.71 11.81
C TRP A 315 3.21 4.47 12.85
N ALA A 316 3.74 5.57 13.38
CA ALA A 316 3.02 6.42 14.32
C ALA A 316 1.69 6.91 13.72
N ARG A 317 1.70 7.33 12.46
CA ARG A 317 0.49 7.71 11.74
C ARG A 317 -0.50 6.56 11.58
N VAL A 318 -0.05 5.40 11.13
CA VAL A 318 -0.92 4.21 10.96
C VAL A 318 -1.60 3.85 12.29
N THR A 319 -0.88 3.87 13.40
CA THR A 319 -1.43 3.54 14.72
C THR A 319 -2.43 4.60 15.22
N GLU A 320 -2.17 5.87 14.95
CA GLU A 320 -3.10 6.97 15.21
C GLU A 320 -4.39 6.81 14.38
N GLU A 321 -4.26 6.51 13.09
CA GLU A 321 -5.40 6.29 12.20
C GLU A 321 -6.25 5.10 12.65
N ILE A 322 -5.64 3.97 13.04
CA ILE A 322 -6.36 2.80 13.56
C ILE A 322 -7.23 3.21 14.75
N THR A 323 -6.68 4.00 15.67
CA THR A 323 -7.40 4.48 16.85
C THR A 323 -8.53 5.41 16.47
N THR A 324 -8.25 6.39 15.61
CA THR A 324 -9.20 7.41 15.17
C THR A 324 -10.36 6.79 14.38
N PHE A 325 -10.08 5.94 13.39
CA PHE A 325 -11.14 5.31 12.60
C PHE A 325 -11.98 4.36 13.41
N LYS A 326 -11.37 3.61 14.35
CA LYS A 326 -12.15 2.78 15.28
C LYS A 326 -13.13 3.62 16.09
N GLN A 327 -12.70 4.76 16.63
CA GLN A 327 -13.59 5.68 17.35
C GLN A 327 -14.72 6.23 16.48
N ILE A 328 -14.42 6.63 15.24
CA ILE A 328 -15.42 7.11 14.28
C ILE A 328 -16.47 6.03 13.99
N ILE A 329 -16.03 4.80 13.72
CA ILE A 329 -16.91 3.67 13.42
C ILE A 329 -17.83 3.35 14.62
N ASP A 330 -17.26 3.29 15.83
CA ASP A 330 -18.01 3.01 17.05
C ASP A 330 -19.02 4.14 17.38
N GLN A 331 -18.62 5.42 17.24
CA GLN A 331 -19.49 6.58 17.48
C GLN A 331 -20.60 6.74 16.42
N ALA A 332 -20.31 6.43 15.17
CA ALA A 332 -21.27 6.49 14.09
C ALA A 332 -22.25 5.29 14.08
N GLY A 333 -22.04 4.30 14.95
CA GLY A 333 -22.85 3.09 14.98
C GLY A 333 -22.78 2.26 13.69
N ILE A 334 -21.64 2.32 12.98
CA ILE A 334 -21.45 1.57 11.74
C ILE A 334 -21.38 0.09 12.09
N THR A 335 -22.25 -0.70 11.46
CA THR A 335 -22.30 -2.16 11.69
C THR A 335 -20.99 -2.81 11.25
N LYS A 336 -20.39 -3.58 12.15
CA LYS A 336 -19.18 -4.35 11.83
C LYS A 336 -19.49 -5.50 10.87
N LEU A 337 -18.52 -5.76 9.99
CA LEU A 337 -18.54 -6.84 9.00
C LEU A 337 -18.00 -8.15 9.59
#